data_97d806e67ceaf52bd1b8f6d95f21f723
#
_entry.id   97d806e67ceaf52bd1b8f6d95f21f723
#
_cell.length_a   1.000
_cell.length_b   1.000
_cell.length_c   1.000
_cell.angle_alpha   90.00
_cell.angle_beta   90.00
_cell.angle_gamma   90.00
#
_symmetry.space_group_name_H-M   'P 1'
#
loop_
_entity.id
_entity.type
_entity.pdbx_description
1 polymer ?
#
loop_
_entity_poly.entity_id
_entity_poly.type
_entity_poly.pdbx_seq_one_letter_code
_entity_poly.pdbx_strand_id
1 'polypeptide(L)'
;MNPQPPPSAPKRTPVWVWILAGVLGLVLLAGIAVVATGVFIYKQAKDAADNPTAALAKIAAMANPNVEVLGIDEANGKVTIKDKESGKTVTISIDDLKQGKLEVQTDEGTVQVGANVDAKTPAFVPIYPGAKKSNVMSSNSPEAEGGTVVLETKDDFKKVKAWYEEQINKGAFDTKTVTGTDGADGPSAILMAAKKDEKETLHIAVNTESDLTRVTILYGLKK
;
A
#
# COMPACT_ATOMS: atom_id res chain seq x y z
N MET A 1 20.90 46.60 12.55
CA MET A 1 19.91 45.55 12.91
C MET A 1 19.37 44.95 11.64
N ASN A 2 19.70 43.68 11.36
CA ASN A 2 19.21 43.01 10.19
C ASN A 2 17.82 42.42 10.52
N PRO A 3 16.76 42.69 9.74
CA PRO A 3 15.46 42.11 10.00
C PRO A 3 15.50 40.60 9.74
N GLN A 4 15.04 39.81 10.71
CA GLN A 4 14.87 38.38 10.54
C GLN A 4 13.82 38.10 9.44
N PRO A 5 14.06 37.12 8.54
CA PRO A 5 13.06 36.70 7.57
C PRO A 5 11.84 36.11 8.29
N PRO A 6 10.62 36.33 7.76
CA PRO A 6 9.42 35.82 8.36
C PRO A 6 9.46 34.28 8.41
N PRO A 7 8.86 33.65 9.45
CA PRO A 7 8.80 32.19 9.53
C PRO A 7 8.04 31.63 8.33
N SER A 8 8.63 30.61 7.70
CA SER A 8 8.01 29.90 6.56
C SER A 8 6.67 29.30 7.01
N ALA A 9 5.63 29.55 6.23
CA ALA A 9 4.30 28.97 6.46
C ALA A 9 4.39 27.43 6.52
N PRO A 10 3.65 26.78 7.44
CA PRO A 10 3.66 25.32 7.53
C PRO A 10 3.21 24.72 6.20
N LYS A 11 4.02 23.84 5.62
CA LYS A 11 3.67 23.08 4.41
C LYS A 11 2.43 22.25 4.72
N ARG A 12 1.32 22.57 4.10
CA ARG A 12 0.08 21.77 4.22
C ARG A 12 0.35 20.39 3.64
N THR A 13 0.21 19.37 4.48
CA THR A 13 0.29 17.98 4.04
C THR A 13 -0.78 17.76 2.96
N PRO A 14 -0.44 17.26 1.77
CA PRO A 14 -1.41 17.07 0.71
C PRO A 14 -2.51 16.08 1.15
N VAL A 15 -3.74 16.36 0.77
CA VAL A 15 -4.95 15.61 1.20
C VAL A 15 -4.83 14.11 0.96
N TRP A 16 -4.14 13.69 -0.10
CA TRP A 16 -3.91 12.27 -0.42
C TRP A 16 -3.12 11.52 0.67
N VAL A 17 -2.22 12.20 1.41
CA VAL A 17 -1.48 11.61 2.54
C VAL A 17 -2.43 11.25 3.68
N TRP A 18 -3.44 12.08 3.92
CA TRP A 18 -4.47 11.79 4.93
C TRP A 18 -5.41 10.67 4.49
N ILE A 19 -5.71 10.58 3.18
CA ILE A 19 -6.49 9.47 2.60
C ILE A 19 -5.70 8.16 2.75
N LEU A 20 -4.41 8.15 2.38
CA LEU A 20 -3.53 6.99 2.57
C LEU A 20 -3.40 6.61 4.05
N ALA A 21 -3.21 7.58 4.95
CA ALA A 21 -3.12 7.32 6.38
C ALA A 21 -4.43 6.76 6.95
N GLY A 22 -5.59 7.27 6.51
CA GLY A 22 -6.90 6.77 6.91
C GLY A 22 -7.16 5.35 6.43
N VAL A 23 -6.86 5.06 5.17
CA VAL A 23 -7.02 3.71 4.59
C VAL A 23 -6.01 2.74 5.15
N LEU A 24 -4.74 3.15 5.33
CA LEU A 24 -3.71 2.34 5.96
C LEU A 24 -4.08 2.02 7.43
N GLY A 25 -4.64 2.98 8.15
CA GLY A 25 -5.19 2.79 9.50
C GLY A 25 -6.30 1.74 9.52
N LEU A 26 -7.23 1.80 8.58
CA LEU A 26 -8.34 0.86 8.43
C LEU A 26 -7.84 -0.56 8.06
N VAL A 27 -6.88 -0.65 7.15
CA VAL A 27 -6.26 -1.92 6.73
C VAL A 27 -5.41 -2.52 7.86
N LEU A 28 -4.66 -1.70 8.62
CA LEU A 28 -3.90 -2.14 9.78
C LEU A 28 -4.83 -2.61 10.91
N LEU A 29 -5.94 -1.91 11.16
CA LEU A 29 -6.94 -2.33 12.15
C LEU A 29 -7.60 -3.64 11.74
N ALA A 30 -7.95 -3.81 10.47
CA ALA A 30 -8.48 -5.08 9.93
C ALA A 30 -7.42 -6.20 9.99
N GLY A 31 -6.16 -5.91 9.64
CA GLY A 31 -5.05 -6.87 9.68
C GLY A 31 -4.66 -7.29 11.09
N ILE A 32 -4.61 -6.37 12.06
CA ILE A 32 -4.35 -6.66 13.48
C ILE A 32 -5.51 -7.48 14.06
N ALA A 33 -6.75 -7.19 13.69
CA ALA A 33 -7.90 -7.99 14.10
C ALA A 33 -7.78 -9.44 13.61
N VAL A 34 -7.35 -9.68 12.38
CA VAL A 34 -7.14 -11.03 11.82
C VAL A 34 -6.01 -11.78 12.54
N VAL A 35 -4.91 -11.13 12.89
CA VAL A 35 -3.78 -11.77 13.59
C VAL A 35 -4.08 -12.02 15.06
N ALA A 36 -4.70 -11.06 15.77
CA ALA A 36 -5.06 -11.22 17.19
C ALA A 36 -6.18 -12.25 17.41
N THR A 37 -7.06 -12.44 16.42
CA THR A 37 -8.17 -13.41 16.48
C THR A 37 -7.80 -14.80 16.00
N GLY A 38 -6.61 -15.02 15.45
CA GLY A 38 -6.16 -16.36 15.00
C GLY A 38 -6.29 -17.44 16.11
N VAL A 39 -6.13 -17.07 17.38
CA VAL A 39 -6.31 -17.96 18.54
C VAL A 39 -7.79 -18.15 18.90
N PHE A 40 -8.63 -17.14 18.65
CA PHE A 40 -10.07 -17.19 18.96
C PHE A 40 -10.87 -17.90 17.86
N ILE A 41 -10.43 -17.80 16.61
CA ILE A 41 -11.04 -18.42 15.42
C ILE A 41 -11.05 -19.95 15.52
N TYR A 42 -10.06 -20.57 16.18
CA TYR A 42 -10.03 -22.03 16.29
C TYR A 42 -11.24 -22.63 17.01
N LYS A 43 -11.87 -21.91 17.93
CA LYS A 43 -13.10 -22.34 18.62
C LYS A 43 -14.39 -22.04 17.84
N GLN A 44 -14.39 -21.07 16.95
CA GLN A 44 -15.54 -20.74 16.08
C GLN A 44 -15.37 -21.25 14.63
N ALA A 45 -14.32 -22.01 14.36
CA ALA A 45 -14.01 -22.52 13.01
C ALA A 45 -15.13 -23.38 12.41
N LYS A 46 -15.98 -23.99 13.23
CA LYS A 46 -17.13 -24.76 12.73
C LYS A 46 -18.18 -23.85 12.10
N ASP A 47 -18.55 -22.75 12.77
CA ASP A 47 -19.54 -21.81 12.24
C ASP A 47 -18.99 -21.01 11.04
N ALA A 48 -17.68 -20.78 11.03
CA ALA A 48 -16.99 -20.09 9.92
C ALA A 48 -16.84 -20.98 8.66
N ALA A 49 -16.85 -22.30 8.82
CA ALA A 49 -16.82 -23.23 7.69
C ALA A 49 -18.17 -23.27 6.97
N ASP A 50 -19.26 -23.16 7.73
CA ASP A 50 -20.63 -23.22 7.20
C ASP A 50 -21.06 -21.89 6.57
N ASN A 51 -20.63 -20.75 7.13
CA ASN A 51 -20.92 -19.42 6.58
C ASN A 51 -19.75 -18.43 6.82
N PRO A 52 -18.71 -18.46 5.98
CA PRO A 52 -17.52 -17.61 6.14
C PRO A 52 -17.82 -16.11 6.03
N THR A 53 -18.85 -15.73 5.28
CA THR A 53 -19.25 -14.33 5.09
C THR A 53 -19.84 -13.75 6.38
N ALA A 54 -20.76 -14.46 6.99
CA ALA A 54 -21.35 -14.06 8.28
C ALA A 54 -20.30 -14.07 9.41
N ALA A 55 -19.36 -15.02 9.39
CA ALA A 55 -18.28 -15.07 10.36
C ALA A 55 -17.36 -13.85 10.25
N LEU A 56 -16.98 -13.43 9.04
CA LEU A 56 -16.18 -12.23 8.79
C LEU A 56 -16.88 -10.97 9.31
N ALA A 57 -18.17 -10.82 9.02
CA ALA A 57 -18.98 -9.69 9.49
C ALA A 57 -19.00 -9.61 11.02
N LYS A 58 -19.19 -10.75 11.68
CA LYS A 58 -19.19 -10.85 13.14
C LYS A 58 -17.83 -10.52 13.76
N ILE A 59 -16.74 -11.01 13.13
CA ILE A 59 -15.37 -10.70 13.54
C ILE A 59 -15.09 -9.20 13.39
N ALA A 60 -15.45 -8.59 12.27
CA ALA A 60 -15.25 -7.16 12.04
C ALA A 60 -15.99 -6.30 13.10
N ALA A 61 -17.22 -6.63 13.41
CA ALA A 61 -18.01 -5.93 14.43
C ALA A 61 -17.46 -6.11 15.87
N MET A 62 -16.89 -7.29 16.18
CA MET A 62 -16.29 -7.54 17.50
C MET A 62 -14.89 -6.92 17.66
N ALA A 63 -14.12 -6.84 16.57
CA ALA A 63 -12.76 -6.33 16.60
C ALA A 63 -12.69 -4.80 16.73
N ASN A 64 -13.71 -4.09 16.24
CA ASN A 64 -13.75 -2.64 16.28
C ASN A 64 -15.19 -2.15 16.55
N PRO A 65 -15.47 -1.57 17.73
CA PRO A 65 -16.80 -1.05 18.07
C PRO A 65 -17.24 0.13 17.18
N ASN A 66 -16.29 0.78 16.52
CA ASN A 66 -16.57 1.86 15.58
C ASN A 66 -16.99 1.36 14.18
N VAL A 67 -17.01 0.06 13.96
CA VAL A 67 -17.46 -0.56 12.72
C VAL A 67 -18.91 -1.03 12.84
N GLU A 68 -19.71 -0.75 11.83
CA GLU A 68 -21.07 -1.22 11.63
C GLU A 68 -21.14 -2.09 10.38
N VAL A 69 -21.73 -3.28 10.49
CA VAL A 69 -22.00 -4.15 9.34
C VAL A 69 -23.28 -3.68 8.67
N LEU A 70 -23.19 -3.14 7.48
CA LEU A 70 -24.34 -2.65 6.70
C LEU A 70 -25.04 -3.76 5.93
N GLY A 71 -24.29 -4.77 5.46
CA GLY A 71 -24.84 -5.84 4.66
C GLY A 71 -23.90 -7.03 4.52
N ILE A 72 -24.53 -8.19 4.30
CA ILE A 72 -23.87 -9.44 4.03
C ILE A 72 -24.50 -10.01 2.76
N ASP A 73 -23.72 -10.15 1.71
CA ASP A 73 -24.09 -10.83 0.46
C ASP A 73 -23.45 -12.22 0.45
N GLU A 74 -24.17 -13.18 0.98
CA GLU A 74 -23.69 -14.55 1.08
C GLU A 74 -23.51 -15.22 -0.29
N ALA A 75 -24.34 -14.86 -1.26
CA ALA A 75 -24.29 -15.43 -2.62
C ALA A 75 -23.00 -15.06 -3.35
N ASN A 76 -22.49 -13.84 -3.13
CA ASN A 76 -21.26 -13.32 -3.72
C ASN A 76 -20.09 -13.29 -2.75
N GLY A 77 -20.26 -13.80 -1.54
CA GLY A 77 -19.21 -13.83 -0.51
C GLY A 77 -18.70 -12.44 -0.13
N LYS A 78 -19.58 -11.43 -0.04
CA LYS A 78 -19.19 -10.04 0.24
C LYS A 78 -19.76 -9.54 1.57
N VAL A 79 -18.97 -8.75 2.29
CA VAL A 79 -19.40 -8.05 3.50
C VAL A 79 -19.17 -6.56 3.30
N THR A 80 -20.21 -5.77 3.56
CA THR A 80 -20.13 -4.31 3.54
C THR A 80 -20.15 -3.80 4.98
N ILE A 81 -19.13 -3.04 5.35
CA ILE A 81 -18.95 -2.43 6.65
C ILE A 81 -18.87 -0.92 6.52
N LYS A 82 -19.27 -0.20 7.57
CA LYS A 82 -19.17 1.25 7.67
C LYS A 82 -18.36 1.61 8.91
N ASP A 83 -17.42 2.49 8.76
CA ASP A 83 -16.79 3.17 9.88
C ASP A 83 -17.68 4.30 10.38
N LYS A 84 -18.04 4.26 11.68
CA LYS A 84 -18.99 5.22 12.28
C LYS A 84 -18.40 6.61 12.46
N GLU A 85 -17.08 6.71 12.61
CA GLU A 85 -16.41 8.00 12.81
C GLU A 85 -16.25 8.76 11.49
N SER A 86 -15.73 8.08 10.47
CA SER A 86 -15.50 8.69 9.15
C SER A 86 -16.73 8.64 8.23
N GLY A 87 -17.71 7.79 8.56
CA GLY A 87 -18.87 7.52 7.71
C GLY A 87 -18.56 6.71 6.45
N LYS A 88 -17.29 6.33 6.24
CA LYS A 88 -16.83 5.61 5.04
C LYS A 88 -17.31 4.18 5.03
N THR A 89 -17.65 3.71 3.85
CA THR A 89 -18.13 2.34 3.60
C THR A 89 -17.06 1.55 2.87
N VAL A 90 -16.88 0.30 3.30
CA VAL A 90 -15.91 -0.65 2.75
C VAL A 90 -16.62 -1.95 2.41
N THR A 91 -16.43 -2.46 1.20
CA THR A 91 -16.89 -3.79 0.81
C THR A 91 -15.70 -4.73 0.68
N ILE A 92 -15.76 -5.85 1.37
CA ILE A 92 -14.70 -6.88 1.41
C ILE A 92 -15.25 -8.15 0.79
N SER A 93 -14.47 -8.74 -0.15
CA SER A 93 -14.74 -10.03 -0.74
C SER A 93 -13.96 -11.14 -0.03
N ILE A 94 -14.63 -12.20 0.36
CA ILE A 94 -13.99 -13.36 0.99
C ILE A 94 -13.10 -14.13 0.00
N ASP A 95 -13.51 -14.20 -1.25
CA ASP A 95 -12.74 -14.91 -2.28
C ASP A 95 -11.45 -14.16 -2.60
N ASP A 96 -11.47 -12.82 -2.56
CA ASP A 96 -10.26 -12.01 -2.70
C ASP A 96 -9.34 -12.21 -1.50
N LEU A 97 -9.87 -12.24 -0.27
CA LEU A 97 -9.08 -12.53 0.93
C LEU A 97 -8.42 -13.91 0.89
N LYS A 98 -9.13 -14.95 0.43
CA LYS A 98 -8.56 -16.29 0.26
C LYS A 98 -7.41 -16.32 -0.77
N GLN A 99 -7.45 -15.44 -1.75
CA GLN A 99 -6.40 -15.26 -2.75
C GLN A 99 -5.27 -14.32 -2.30
N GLY A 100 -5.32 -13.83 -1.06
CA GLY A 100 -4.36 -12.86 -0.53
C GLY A 100 -4.52 -11.47 -1.15
N LYS A 101 -5.74 -11.12 -1.57
CA LYS A 101 -6.11 -9.82 -2.08
C LYS A 101 -7.08 -9.15 -1.13
N LEU A 102 -6.95 -7.85 -0.96
CA LEU A 102 -7.94 -7.00 -0.30
C LEU A 102 -8.25 -5.83 -1.23
N GLU A 103 -9.51 -5.69 -1.62
CA GLU A 103 -10.01 -4.52 -2.33
C GLU A 103 -10.97 -3.76 -1.44
N VAL A 104 -10.73 -2.47 -1.32
CA VAL A 104 -11.54 -1.53 -0.56
C VAL A 104 -12.05 -0.47 -1.53
N GLN A 105 -13.37 -0.43 -1.72
CA GLN A 105 -14.03 0.62 -2.49
C GLN A 105 -14.64 1.64 -1.55
N THR A 106 -14.40 2.90 -1.83
CA THR A 106 -14.97 4.05 -1.12
C THR A 106 -15.51 5.06 -2.13
N ASP A 107 -16.28 6.04 -1.66
CA ASP A 107 -16.75 7.14 -2.50
C ASP A 107 -15.59 7.98 -3.08
N GLU A 108 -14.40 7.92 -2.47
CA GLU A 108 -13.22 8.67 -2.89
C GLU A 108 -12.32 7.88 -3.85
N GLY A 109 -12.54 6.57 -4.02
CA GLY A 109 -11.74 5.73 -4.91
C GLY A 109 -11.61 4.30 -4.44
N THR A 110 -10.68 3.57 -5.07
CA THR A 110 -10.42 2.16 -4.79
C THR A 110 -9.00 1.98 -4.28
N VAL A 111 -8.84 1.17 -3.24
CA VAL A 111 -7.54 0.70 -2.74
C VAL A 111 -7.47 -0.81 -2.86
N GLN A 112 -6.36 -1.30 -3.40
CA GLN A 112 -6.10 -2.73 -3.54
C GLN A 112 -4.79 -3.07 -2.86
N VAL A 113 -4.76 -4.18 -2.12
CA VAL A 113 -3.57 -4.67 -1.41
C VAL A 113 -3.45 -6.18 -1.58
N GLY A 114 -2.25 -6.69 -1.83
CA GLY A 114 -1.98 -8.12 -1.84
C GLY A 114 -0.83 -8.54 -2.74
N ALA A 115 -0.39 -9.78 -2.58
CA ALA A 115 0.69 -10.35 -3.40
C ALA A 115 0.26 -10.62 -4.86
N ASN A 116 -1.02 -10.92 -5.07
CA ASN A 116 -1.60 -11.30 -6.36
C ASN A 116 -2.56 -10.23 -6.91
N VAL A 117 -2.33 -8.96 -6.56
CA VAL A 117 -3.12 -7.86 -7.09
C VAL A 117 -2.62 -7.52 -8.49
N ASP A 118 -3.51 -7.59 -9.48
CA ASP A 118 -3.27 -7.14 -10.87
C ASP A 118 -3.42 -5.61 -10.99
N ALA A 119 -2.95 -4.87 -9.99
CA ALA A 119 -2.92 -3.42 -10.09
C ALA A 119 -2.00 -3.02 -11.25
N LYS A 120 -2.57 -2.32 -12.22
CA LYS A 120 -1.79 -1.73 -13.31
C LYS A 120 -0.87 -0.68 -12.72
N THR A 121 0.40 -0.97 -12.74
CA THR A 121 1.43 0.01 -12.37
C THR A 121 1.54 1.05 -13.50
N PRO A 122 1.54 2.36 -13.23
CA PRO A 122 1.74 3.36 -14.25
C PRO A 122 3.04 3.14 -15.03
N ALA A 123 3.04 3.52 -16.33
CA ALA A 123 4.16 3.24 -17.23
C ALA A 123 5.51 3.88 -16.80
N PHE A 124 5.45 4.93 -15.97
CA PHE A 124 6.66 5.57 -15.46
C PHE A 124 7.30 4.84 -14.28
N VAL A 125 6.63 3.84 -13.71
CA VAL A 125 7.13 3.04 -12.57
C VAL A 125 7.96 1.87 -13.10
N PRO A 126 9.28 1.87 -12.91
CA PRO A 126 10.15 0.83 -13.46
C PRO A 126 10.06 -0.45 -12.63
N ILE A 127 9.72 -1.56 -13.27
CA ILE A 127 9.70 -2.89 -12.65
C ILE A 127 10.95 -3.65 -13.08
N TYR A 128 11.76 -4.10 -12.11
CA TYR A 128 12.99 -4.83 -12.40
C TYR A 128 12.70 -6.15 -13.14
N PRO A 129 13.35 -6.41 -14.29
CA PRO A 129 13.11 -7.61 -15.08
C PRO A 129 13.42 -8.89 -14.29
N GLY A 130 12.50 -9.85 -14.33
CA GLY A 130 12.67 -11.14 -13.65
C GLY A 130 12.47 -11.12 -12.13
N ALA A 131 12.24 -9.98 -11.51
CA ALA A 131 11.88 -9.91 -10.11
C ALA A 131 10.45 -10.44 -9.87
N LYS A 132 10.28 -11.10 -8.75
CA LYS A 132 8.97 -11.54 -8.27
C LYS A 132 8.30 -10.41 -7.49
N LYS A 133 7.06 -10.08 -7.83
CA LYS A 133 6.24 -9.19 -6.99
C LYS A 133 5.87 -9.96 -5.72
N SER A 134 6.26 -9.46 -4.56
CA SER A 134 5.91 -10.05 -3.25
C SER A 134 4.73 -9.36 -2.60
N ASN A 135 4.54 -8.07 -2.87
CA ASN A 135 3.37 -7.31 -2.43
C ASN A 135 3.11 -6.13 -3.35
N VAL A 136 1.84 -5.78 -3.51
CA VAL A 136 1.39 -4.58 -4.22
C VAL A 136 0.30 -3.90 -3.40
N MET A 137 0.41 -2.60 -3.25
CA MET A 137 -0.67 -1.75 -2.76
C MET A 137 -0.88 -0.66 -3.81
N SER A 138 -2.11 -0.46 -4.24
CA SER A 138 -2.48 0.62 -5.15
C SER A 138 -3.69 1.37 -4.63
N SER A 139 -3.70 2.67 -4.88
CA SER A 139 -4.82 3.55 -4.62
C SER A 139 -5.13 4.34 -5.88
N ASN A 140 -6.39 4.39 -6.26
CA ASN A 140 -6.84 5.11 -7.43
C ASN A 140 -8.07 5.95 -7.07
N SER A 141 -7.95 7.26 -7.24
CA SER A 141 -9.02 8.23 -7.04
C SER A 141 -9.18 9.10 -8.29
N PRO A 142 -10.24 9.92 -8.39
CA PRO A 142 -10.40 10.87 -9.49
C PRO A 142 -9.24 11.85 -9.64
N GLU A 143 -8.60 12.24 -8.54
CA GLU A 143 -7.56 13.28 -8.49
C GLU A 143 -6.13 12.72 -8.53
N ALA A 144 -5.94 11.47 -8.09
CA ALA A 144 -4.61 10.90 -7.92
C ALA A 144 -4.62 9.38 -8.06
N GLU A 145 -3.47 8.86 -8.44
CA GLU A 145 -3.14 7.45 -8.40
C GLU A 145 -1.83 7.28 -7.66
N GLY A 146 -1.70 6.24 -6.87
CA GLY A 146 -0.47 5.98 -6.13
C GLY A 146 -0.40 4.57 -5.61
N GLY A 147 0.78 4.18 -5.14
CA GLY A 147 0.91 2.84 -4.58
C GLY A 147 2.33 2.47 -4.19
N THR A 148 2.44 1.24 -3.73
CA THR A 148 3.70 0.60 -3.38
C THR A 148 3.80 -0.74 -4.10
N VAL A 149 4.96 -1.01 -4.67
CA VAL A 149 5.30 -2.32 -5.25
C VAL A 149 6.53 -2.84 -4.54
N VAL A 150 6.44 -4.04 -3.98
CA VAL A 150 7.58 -4.74 -3.38
C VAL A 150 7.99 -5.87 -4.31
N LEU A 151 9.26 -5.86 -4.69
CA LEU A 151 9.88 -6.83 -5.59
C LEU A 151 11.00 -7.56 -4.87
N GLU A 152 11.20 -8.81 -5.20
CA GLU A 152 12.30 -9.64 -4.71
C GLU A 152 13.03 -10.30 -5.89
N THR A 153 14.36 -10.30 -5.85
CA THR A 153 15.22 -10.94 -6.85
C THR A 153 16.45 -11.54 -6.21
N LYS A 154 17.03 -12.56 -6.85
CA LYS A 154 18.32 -13.12 -6.48
C LYS A 154 19.50 -12.36 -7.08
N ASP A 155 19.25 -11.38 -7.93
CA ASP A 155 20.29 -10.54 -8.50
C ASP A 155 20.97 -9.71 -7.41
N ASP A 156 22.28 -9.48 -7.57
CA ASP A 156 23.10 -8.72 -6.65
C ASP A 156 22.61 -7.27 -6.49
N PHE A 157 22.72 -6.75 -5.28
CA PHE A 157 22.34 -5.37 -4.92
C PHE A 157 22.91 -4.32 -5.88
N LYS A 158 24.22 -4.42 -6.24
CA LYS A 158 24.87 -3.43 -7.11
C LYS A 158 24.27 -3.43 -8.50
N LYS A 159 23.96 -4.63 -9.04
CA LYS A 159 23.32 -4.79 -10.34
C LYS A 159 21.91 -4.19 -10.34
N VAL A 160 21.12 -4.49 -9.31
CA VAL A 160 19.74 -3.97 -9.18
C VAL A 160 19.75 -2.46 -9.01
N LYS A 161 20.59 -1.92 -8.13
CA LYS A 161 20.76 -0.48 -7.91
C LYS A 161 21.14 0.25 -9.20
N ALA A 162 22.16 -0.25 -9.92
CA ALA A 162 22.61 0.36 -11.17
C ALA A 162 21.51 0.39 -12.24
N TRP A 163 20.71 -0.66 -12.32
CA TRP A 163 19.59 -0.71 -13.25
C TRP A 163 18.54 0.38 -12.92
N TYR A 164 18.19 0.56 -11.65
CA TYR A 164 17.24 1.62 -11.25
C TYR A 164 17.81 3.02 -11.48
N GLU A 165 19.09 3.23 -11.21
CA GLU A 165 19.78 4.50 -11.56
C GLU A 165 19.66 4.80 -13.06
N GLU A 166 19.87 3.80 -13.91
CA GLU A 166 19.72 3.93 -15.34
C GLU A 166 18.27 4.26 -15.74
N GLN A 167 17.27 3.57 -15.16
CA GLN A 167 15.86 3.84 -15.46
C GLN A 167 15.46 5.26 -15.06
N ILE A 168 15.85 5.73 -13.87
CA ILE A 168 15.59 7.10 -13.43
C ILE A 168 16.30 8.11 -14.36
N ASN A 169 17.52 7.81 -14.80
CA ASN A 169 18.26 8.69 -15.70
C ASN A 169 17.65 8.77 -17.10
N LYS A 170 17.11 7.69 -17.62
CA LYS A 170 16.35 7.63 -18.88
C LYS A 170 14.97 8.27 -18.77
N GLY A 171 14.37 8.25 -17.57
CA GLY A 171 13.07 8.84 -17.30
C GLY A 171 13.09 10.36 -17.40
N ALA A 172 11.97 10.93 -17.86
CA ALA A 172 11.78 12.38 -18.00
C ALA A 172 11.45 13.04 -16.63
N PHE A 173 12.30 12.80 -15.63
CA PHE A 173 12.17 13.42 -14.31
C PHE A 173 13.04 14.68 -14.21
N ASP A 174 12.51 15.72 -13.59
CA ASP A 174 13.18 17.02 -13.43
C ASP A 174 14.13 17.02 -12.23
N THR A 175 13.79 16.27 -11.18
CA THR A 175 14.62 16.09 -9.98
C THR A 175 14.98 14.64 -9.79
N LYS A 176 16.22 14.37 -9.43
CA LYS A 176 16.75 13.02 -9.19
C LYS A 176 17.74 13.07 -8.04
N THR A 177 17.59 12.17 -7.09
CA THR A 177 18.49 12.04 -5.94
C THR A 177 18.77 10.55 -5.70
N VAL A 178 20.03 10.22 -5.49
CA VAL A 178 20.46 8.87 -5.12
C VAL A 178 21.30 8.96 -3.87
N THR A 179 20.93 8.22 -2.84
CA THR A 179 21.65 8.10 -1.58
C THR A 179 21.86 6.62 -1.30
N GLY A 180 23.03 6.23 -0.88
CA GLY A 180 23.34 4.85 -0.51
C GLY A 180 24.18 4.80 0.76
N THR A 181 24.04 3.75 1.53
CA THR A 181 24.81 3.46 2.73
C THR A 181 25.20 1.99 2.77
N ASP A 182 26.39 1.70 3.33
CA ASP A 182 26.81 0.36 3.72
C ASP A 182 26.68 0.28 5.24
N GLY A 183 25.50 -0.14 5.69
CA GLY A 183 25.19 -0.28 7.12
C GLY A 183 25.50 -1.66 7.68
N ALA A 184 25.31 -1.83 8.99
CA ALA A 184 25.51 -3.12 9.68
C ALA A 184 24.55 -4.21 9.14
N ASP A 185 23.37 -3.81 8.64
CA ASP A 185 22.36 -4.71 8.08
C ASP A 185 22.55 -4.97 6.57
N GLY A 186 23.70 -4.56 6.02
CA GLY A 186 24.03 -4.69 4.61
C GLY A 186 23.85 -3.40 3.80
N PRO A 187 24.15 -3.47 2.48
CA PRO A 187 24.04 -2.31 1.61
C PRO A 187 22.59 -1.92 1.35
N SER A 188 22.33 -0.62 1.38
CA SER A 188 21.03 -0.05 1.04
C SER A 188 21.17 1.19 0.16
N ALA A 189 20.17 1.48 -0.67
CA ALA A 189 20.11 2.68 -1.48
C ALA A 189 18.66 3.20 -1.56
N ILE A 190 18.54 4.53 -1.59
CA ILE A 190 17.29 5.22 -1.83
C ILE A 190 17.48 6.10 -3.06
N LEU A 191 16.59 5.92 -4.03
CA LEU A 191 16.54 6.69 -5.23
C LEU A 191 15.19 7.43 -5.26
N MET A 192 15.24 8.73 -5.49
CA MET A 192 14.06 9.57 -5.59
C MET A 192 14.05 10.29 -6.93
N ALA A 193 12.90 10.36 -7.56
CA ALA A 193 12.70 11.10 -8.79
C ALA A 193 11.32 11.75 -8.82
N ALA A 194 11.22 12.94 -9.38
CA ALA A 194 9.96 13.64 -9.52
C ALA A 194 9.94 14.49 -10.80
N LYS A 195 8.76 14.60 -11.40
CA LYS A 195 8.47 15.62 -12.41
C LYS A 195 8.19 16.97 -11.75
N LYS A 196 8.34 18.03 -12.54
CA LYS A 196 7.95 19.39 -12.15
C LYS A 196 6.52 19.36 -11.64
N ASP A 197 6.24 20.15 -10.60
CA ASP A 197 4.95 20.20 -9.89
C ASP A 197 4.53 18.88 -9.20
N GLU A 198 5.51 17.95 -8.99
CA GLU A 198 5.26 16.66 -8.34
C GLU A 198 4.13 15.86 -9.00
N LYS A 199 3.92 16.03 -10.30
CA LYS A 199 2.88 15.32 -11.04
C LYS A 199 3.14 13.81 -11.07
N GLU A 200 4.39 13.42 -11.22
CA GLU A 200 4.84 12.03 -11.08
C GLU A 200 5.96 11.99 -10.04
N THR A 201 5.87 11.10 -9.08
CA THR A 201 6.88 10.91 -8.03
C THR A 201 7.23 9.45 -7.90
N LEU A 202 8.52 9.18 -7.67
CA LEU A 202 9.07 7.86 -7.40
C LEU A 202 10.00 7.91 -6.20
N HIS A 203 9.83 6.97 -5.28
CA HIS A 203 10.79 6.65 -4.23
C HIS A 203 11.09 5.17 -4.31
N ILE A 204 12.34 4.81 -4.55
CA ILE A 204 12.78 3.43 -4.71
C ILE A 204 13.81 3.13 -3.65
N ALA A 205 13.50 2.19 -2.77
CA ALA A 205 14.46 1.66 -1.81
C ALA A 205 14.94 0.30 -2.29
N VAL A 206 16.24 0.11 -2.35
CA VAL A 206 16.90 -1.15 -2.68
C VAL A 206 17.72 -1.57 -1.47
N ASN A 207 17.53 -2.77 -0.97
CA ASN A 207 18.25 -3.32 0.17
C ASN A 207 18.47 -4.83 0.01
N THR A 208 19.49 -5.34 0.69
CA THR A 208 19.73 -6.78 0.80
C THR A 208 19.02 -7.29 2.04
N GLU A 209 18.28 -8.37 1.91
CA GLU A 209 17.63 -9.06 3.01
C GLU A 209 17.87 -10.56 2.87
N SER A 210 18.68 -11.13 3.77
CA SER A 210 19.18 -12.49 3.64
C SER A 210 19.91 -12.68 2.30
N ASP A 211 19.47 -13.61 1.46
CA ASP A 211 20.09 -13.92 0.16
C ASP A 211 19.35 -13.26 -1.03
N LEU A 212 18.48 -12.30 -0.75
CA LEU A 212 17.66 -11.63 -1.77
C LEU A 212 17.94 -10.14 -1.78
N THR A 213 17.82 -9.54 -2.94
CA THR A 213 17.69 -8.09 -3.08
C THR A 213 16.19 -7.76 -3.11
N ARG A 214 15.76 -6.96 -2.14
CA ARG A 214 14.40 -6.43 -2.05
C ARG A 214 14.36 -5.00 -2.58
N VAL A 215 13.35 -4.72 -3.38
CA VAL A 215 13.08 -3.38 -3.90
C VAL A 215 11.69 -2.96 -3.49
N THR A 216 11.60 -1.82 -2.84
CA THR A 216 10.32 -1.18 -2.51
C THR A 216 10.17 0.09 -3.34
N ILE A 217 9.16 0.14 -4.18
CA ILE A 217 8.86 1.28 -5.03
C ILE A 217 7.57 1.94 -4.50
N LEU A 218 7.67 3.19 -4.08
CA LEU A 218 6.53 4.04 -3.77
C LEU A 218 6.36 5.03 -4.94
N TYR A 219 5.16 5.15 -5.47
CA TYR A 219 4.87 6.04 -6.58
C TYR A 219 3.61 6.87 -6.36
N GLY A 220 3.56 8.03 -6.98
CA GLY A 220 2.41 8.92 -7.01
C GLY A 220 2.23 9.56 -8.37
N LEU A 221 0.97 9.73 -8.79
CA LEU A 221 0.55 10.41 -10.00
C LEU A 221 -0.61 11.35 -9.67
N LYS A 222 -0.46 12.64 -9.92
CA LYS A 222 -1.58 13.61 -9.92
C LYS A 222 -2.22 13.61 -11.30
N LYS A 223 -3.52 13.47 -11.35
CA LYS A 223 -4.32 13.48 -12.59
C LYS A 223 -4.73 14.87 -13.02
#